data_67484272887892c791880dfada46c040
#
_entry.id   67484272887892c791880dfada46c040
#
_cell.length_a   1.000
_cell.length_b   1.000
_cell.length_c   1.000
_cell.angle_alpha   90.00
_cell.angle_beta   90.00
_cell.angle_gamma   90.00
#
_symmetry.space_group_name_H-M   'P 1'
#
loop_
_entity.id
_entity.type
_entity.pdbx_description
1 polymer ?
#
loop_
_entity_poly.entity_id
_entity_poly.type
_entity_poly.pdbx_seq_one_letter_code
_entity_poly.pdbx_strand_id
1 'polypeptide(L)'
;MNEAALRDLLGAVRAGRVSRRSFVGKMVGLGLAAPLAHLLLARSGLAQTAAPIEYKPTRAGGGGALRTLFWQAPTLLNPHFAVGAKDAEGCRIFYEPLAVWDADGRLVPVLAAEIPDIENGGIAADGLSVTWKLKEGVQWHDGRPFTADDVVFNWEYVADSATAAVTIGSYQDVKLEKLDPLTVRVLFEKPTPFWAGRANGLIIPKHLFEPYKGANSREAPANLKPVGTGPYRFVEFKPGDLVKGERNPSYHLPYRPFFDTIELKGGGDAVSAARAVIQTGEYDFAWNVQVEDEILLKLENNGDARGRVEIVPSMAVEHIQINTTDPWTEVDGERSSVKTKHPLLGDPAVRQAVRLLVDRASVQAHIYGRTGLATGNFINAPKRFVSPNSKWEYNIDKANELLEDAGWKRGSDGIRVKDGKPLKLVFQTSTNAPRQKTQAIVKQACRKAGIEVELKSVTPSVYFSSDVANPDTTRKFYADIQMYTIGVGAPPDPEVFMRQFLSSEIATKENKWQGRNVTRWRSEAYDHAFHAAESELDPVKRAALFIQMNDMVVEDGVVIPIVSRPQVYALSRKLKAVLSGWDNTFWNLQDWYREG
;
A
#
# COMPACT_ATOMS: atom_id res chain seq x y z
N MET A 1 3.28 -11.21 -39.98
CA MET A 1 4.50 -10.72 -39.26
C MET A 1 4.92 -11.80 -38.30
N ASN A 2 6.19 -12.21 -38.34
CA ASN A 2 6.71 -13.20 -37.39
C ASN A 2 7.14 -12.53 -36.06
N GLU A 3 7.47 -13.32 -35.06
CA GLU A 3 7.82 -12.84 -33.72
C GLU A 3 9.05 -11.90 -33.73
N ALA A 4 10.06 -12.19 -34.56
CA ALA A 4 11.27 -11.36 -34.68
C ALA A 4 10.91 -9.97 -35.21
N ALA A 5 10.14 -9.87 -36.28
CA ALA A 5 9.69 -8.60 -36.84
C ALA A 5 8.80 -7.79 -35.86
N LEU A 6 8.03 -8.46 -35.01
CA LEU A 6 7.26 -7.79 -33.94
C LEU A 6 8.19 -7.22 -32.86
N ARG A 7 9.19 -7.99 -32.44
CA ARG A 7 10.20 -7.55 -31.47
C ARG A 7 10.99 -6.36 -31.98
N ASP A 8 11.41 -6.38 -33.26
CA ASP A 8 12.13 -5.27 -33.90
C ASP A 8 11.26 -4.02 -33.98
N LEU A 9 9.98 -4.16 -34.31
CA LEU A 9 9.04 -3.06 -34.35
C LEU A 9 8.78 -2.45 -32.97
N LEU A 10 8.66 -3.29 -31.93
CA LEU A 10 8.55 -2.84 -30.54
C LEU A 10 9.86 -2.17 -30.07
N GLY A 11 11.01 -2.69 -30.45
CA GLY A 11 12.31 -2.08 -30.23
C GLY A 11 12.45 -0.72 -30.91
N ALA A 12 11.93 -0.56 -32.13
CA ALA A 12 11.90 0.71 -32.84
C ALA A 12 10.97 1.76 -32.17
N VAL A 13 9.85 1.32 -31.58
CA VAL A 13 8.98 2.19 -30.77
C VAL A 13 9.68 2.61 -29.49
N ARG A 14 10.35 1.68 -28.80
CA ARG A 14 11.13 1.95 -27.59
C ARG A 14 12.27 2.94 -27.85
N ALA A 15 12.92 2.84 -28.98
CA ALA A 15 13.98 3.74 -29.43
C ALA A 15 13.47 5.09 -30.02
N GLY A 16 12.15 5.35 -29.98
CA GLY A 16 11.55 6.58 -30.53
C GLY A 16 11.55 6.69 -32.06
N ARG A 17 12.02 5.65 -32.77
CA ARG A 17 12.12 5.62 -34.25
C ARG A 17 10.77 5.38 -34.94
N VAL A 18 9.80 4.83 -34.24
CA VAL A 18 8.42 4.59 -34.70
C VAL A 18 7.47 5.12 -33.64
N SER A 19 6.52 5.98 -34.04
CA SER A 19 5.52 6.45 -33.09
C SER A 19 4.54 5.33 -32.70
N ARG A 20 3.98 5.40 -31.48
CA ARG A 20 2.96 4.45 -31.01
C ARG A 20 1.75 4.41 -31.94
N ARG A 21 1.31 5.56 -32.43
CA ARG A 21 0.19 5.66 -33.38
C ARG A 21 0.53 4.94 -34.69
N SER A 22 1.75 5.08 -35.17
CA SER A 22 2.25 4.38 -36.37
C SER A 22 2.35 2.86 -36.13
N PHE A 23 2.76 2.44 -34.92
CA PHE A 23 2.76 1.03 -34.53
C PHE A 23 1.33 0.46 -34.55
N VAL A 24 0.37 1.11 -33.88
CA VAL A 24 -1.04 0.66 -33.85
C VAL A 24 -1.60 0.61 -35.28
N GLY A 25 -1.36 1.63 -36.10
CA GLY A 25 -1.80 1.64 -37.51
C GLY A 25 -1.21 0.49 -38.32
N LYS A 26 0.08 0.15 -38.14
CA LYS A 26 0.71 -1.01 -38.81
C LYS A 26 0.13 -2.33 -38.32
N MET A 27 -0.15 -2.46 -37.03
CA MET A 27 -0.74 -3.69 -36.47
C MET A 27 -2.18 -3.89 -36.95
N VAL A 28 -2.96 -2.82 -37.02
CA VAL A 28 -4.34 -2.85 -37.58
C VAL A 28 -4.31 -3.21 -39.07
N GLY A 29 -3.38 -2.62 -39.84
CA GLY A 29 -3.18 -2.97 -41.26
C GLY A 29 -2.75 -4.43 -41.49
N LEU A 30 -2.25 -5.10 -40.46
CA LEU A 30 -1.92 -6.53 -40.46
C LEU A 30 -3.03 -7.42 -39.86
N GLY A 31 -4.23 -6.86 -39.65
CA GLY A 31 -5.40 -7.60 -39.18
C GLY A 31 -5.54 -7.71 -37.65
N LEU A 32 -4.70 -7.05 -36.87
CA LEU A 32 -4.87 -7.00 -35.41
C LEU A 32 -5.90 -5.94 -35.02
N ALA A 33 -6.83 -6.29 -34.13
CA ALA A 33 -7.74 -5.29 -33.55
C ALA A 33 -6.95 -4.20 -32.79
N ALA A 34 -7.32 -2.93 -32.92
CA ALA A 34 -6.64 -1.82 -32.28
C ALA A 34 -6.45 -1.99 -30.75
N PRO A 35 -7.44 -2.50 -29.98
CA PRO A 35 -7.26 -2.83 -28.57
C PRO A 35 -6.12 -3.83 -28.30
N LEU A 36 -5.94 -4.81 -29.18
CA LEU A 36 -4.88 -5.82 -29.06
C LEU A 36 -3.50 -5.22 -29.36
N ALA A 37 -3.41 -4.29 -30.31
CA ALA A 37 -2.18 -3.55 -30.62
C ALA A 37 -1.78 -2.64 -29.43
N HIS A 38 -2.73 -1.98 -28.79
CA HIS A 38 -2.50 -1.22 -27.55
C HIS A 38 -2.07 -2.12 -26.39
N LEU A 39 -2.66 -3.32 -26.28
CA LEU A 39 -2.27 -4.30 -25.27
C LEU A 39 -0.82 -4.80 -25.47
N LEU A 40 -0.37 -4.96 -26.72
CA LEU A 40 1.02 -5.33 -27.03
C LEU A 40 2.00 -4.22 -26.62
N LEU A 41 1.66 -2.95 -26.86
CA LEU A 41 2.45 -1.80 -26.38
C LEU A 41 2.51 -1.77 -24.85
N ALA A 42 1.38 -1.94 -24.19
CA ALA A 42 1.29 -1.99 -22.72
C ALA A 42 2.13 -3.13 -22.13
N ARG A 43 2.03 -4.33 -22.73
CA ARG A 43 2.83 -5.51 -22.31
C ARG A 43 4.34 -5.34 -22.54
N SER A 44 4.71 -4.48 -23.48
CA SER A 44 6.13 -4.18 -23.78
C SER A 44 6.69 -3.02 -22.95
N GLY A 45 5.97 -2.55 -21.92
CA GLY A 45 6.33 -1.37 -21.14
C GLY A 45 6.19 -0.06 -21.93
N LEU A 46 5.47 -0.10 -23.05
CA LEU A 46 5.19 1.03 -23.93
C LEU A 46 3.72 1.45 -23.83
N ALA A 47 3.09 1.27 -22.66
CA ALA A 47 1.76 1.80 -22.38
C ALA A 47 1.72 3.31 -22.69
N GLN A 48 0.56 3.82 -23.07
CA GLN A 48 0.37 5.26 -23.17
C GLN A 48 0.43 5.79 -21.74
N THR A 49 1.61 6.30 -21.36
CA THR A 49 1.69 7.20 -20.22
C THR A 49 0.85 8.40 -20.59
N ALA A 50 -0.06 8.79 -19.73
CA ALA A 50 -0.59 10.15 -19.79
C ALA A 50 0.64 11.05 -19.98
N ALA A 51 0.64 11.91 -21.03
CA ALA A 51 1.77 12.80 -21.27
C ALA A 51 2.09 13.45 -19.91
N PRO A 52 3.35 13.41 -19.45
CA PRO A 52 3.69 13.98 -18.16
C PRO A 52 3.14 15.40 -18.17
N ILE A 53 2.37 15.76 -17.13
CA ILE A 53 1.88 17.13 -17.00
C ILE A 53 3.13 17.97 -16.86
N GLU A 54 3.49 18.68 -17.91
CA GLU A 54 4.72 19.48 -17.93
C GLU A 54 4.45 20.78 -17.16
N TYR A 55 4.49 20.67 -15.82
CA TYR A 55 4.38 21.83 -14.96
C TYR A 55 5.65 22.66 -15.04
N LYS A 56 5.56 23.83 -15.66
CA LYS A 56 6.65 24.81 -15.80
C LYS A 56 6.35 26.07 -14.97
N PRO A 57 6.52 26.01 -13.64
CA PRO A 57 6.23 27.17 -12.81
C PRO A 57 7.27 28.26 -13.01
N THR A 58 6.82 29.51 -12.99
CA THR A 58 7.68 30.71 -13.04
C THR A 58 7.77 31.42 -11.69
N ARG A 59 6.95 31.01 -10.71
CA ARG A 59 6.95 31.50 -9.33
C ARG A 59 6.37 30.44 -8.41
N ALA A 60 6.77 30.49 -7.14
CA ALA A 60 6.16 29.69 -6.09
C ALA A 60 4.94 30.42 -5.51
N GLY A 61 3.91 29.66 -5.13
CA GLY A 61 2.69 30.20 -4.51
C GLY A 61 1.79 30.99 -5.45
N GLY A 62 0.79 31.60 -4.88
CA GLY A 62 -0.25 32.36 -5.59
C GLY A 62 -1.43 31.50 -6.06
N GLY A 63 -1.43 30.18 -5.78
CA GLY A 63 -2.51 29.24 -6.09
C GLY A 63 -3.60 29.12 -5.01
N GLY A 64 -3.46 29.84 -3.90
CA GLY A 64 -4.36 29.76 -2.76
C GLY A 64 -4.27 28.45 -2.00
N ALA A 65 -5.40 27.95 -1.48
CA ALA A 65 -5.43 26.71 -0.71
C ALA A 65 -5.66 25.48 -1.59
N LEU A 66 -4.88 24.43 -1.40
CA LEU A 66 -5.21 23.07 -1.84
C LEU A 66 -6.04 22.39 -0.74
N ARG A 67 -7.29 22.07 -1.05
CA ARG A 67 -8.20 21.42 -0.11
C ARG A 67 -8.36 19.95 -0.46
N THR A 68 -7.89 19.09 0.43
CA THR A 68 -7.97 17.64 0.26
C THR A 68 -8.86 17.01 1.34
N LEU A 69 -9.61 15.99 0.98
CA LEU A 69 -10.52 15.29 1.87
C LEU A 69 -10.13 13.83 2.01
N PHE A 70 -9.87 13.42 3.24
CA PHE A 70 -9.48 12.06 3.60
C PHE A 70 -10.51 11.52 4.60
N TRP A 71 -11.45 10.70 4.14
CA TRP A 71 -12.44 10.10 5.05
C TRP A 71 -11.83 9.20 6.12
N GLN A 72 -10.56 8.79 5.91
CA GLN A 72 -9.69 8.16 6.91
C GLN A 72 -8.52 9.10 7.17
N ALA A 73 -8.64 10.03 8.11
CA ALA A 73 -7.61 11.03 8.35
C ALA A 73 -6.41 10.50 9.17
N PRO A 74 -5.23 11.13 9.04
CA PRO A 74 -4.05 10.82 9.82
C PRO A 74 -4.28 10.92 11.33
N THR A 75 -3.67 10.01 12.10
CA THR A 75 -3.73 9.98 13.56
C THR A 75 -2.39 10.31 14.22
N LEU A 76 -1.31 10.30 13.43
CA LEU A 76 0.03 10.75 13.81
C LEU A 76 0.82 11.21 12.57
N LEU A 77 1.94 11.91 12.80
CA LEU A 77 2.78 12.47 11.74
C LEU A 77 4.26 12.05 11.88
N ASN A 78 4.51 10.81 12.35
CA ASN A 78 5.82 10.18 12.27
C ASN A 78 5.77 9.00 11.29
N PRO A 79 6.56 9.01 10.18
CA PRO A 79 6.49 7.99 9.14
C PRO A 79 6.86 6.59 9.64
N HIS A 80 7.70 6.49 10.67
CA HIS A 80 8.15 5.20 11.20
C HIS A 80 7.14 4.52 12.14
N PHE A 81 6.07 5.23 12.50
CA PHE A 81 4.94 4.71 13.28
C PHE A 81 3.64 4.67 12.48
N ALA A 82 3.66 5.08 11.22
CA ALA A 82 2.52 5.11 10.32
C ALA A 82 2.05 3.69 9.97
N VAL A 83 0.98 3.22 10.62
CA VAL A 83 0.38 1.89 10.37
C VAL A 83 -0.56 1.92 9.16
N GLY A 84 -1.38 2.95 9.03
CA GLY A 84 -2.30 3.12 7.92
C GLY A 84 -1.74 4.01 6.81
N ALA A 85 -2.13 3.73 5.54
CA ALA A 85 -1.73 4.57 4.41
C ALA A 85 -2.06 6.06 4.63
N LYS A 86 -3.17 6.37 5.30
CA LYS A 86 -3.56 7.73 5.67
C LYS A 86 -2.49 8.48 6.48
N ASP A 87 -1.81 7.78 7.40
CA ASP A 87 -0.75 8.38 8.24
C ASP A 87 0.51 8.64 7.39
N ALA A 88 0.87 7.70 6.51
CA ALA A 88 1.97 7.86 5.57
C ALA A 88 1.73 9.05 4.61
N GLU A 89 0.52 9.20 4.08
CA GLU A 89 0.11 10.33 3.24
C GLU A 89 0.21 11.66 4.00
N GLY A 90 -0.25 11.71 5.25
CA GLY A 90 -0.12 12.90 6.11
C GLY A 90 1.34 13.28 6.37
N CYS A 91 2.20 12.29 6.61
CA CYS A 91 3.65 12.50 6.77
C CYS A 91 4.30 13.05 5.49
N ARG A 92 3.85 12.60 4.30
CA ARG A 92 4.43 13.00 3.01
C ARG A 92 4.20 14.48 2.65
N ILE A 93 3.29 15.15 3.32
CA ILE A 93 3.13 16.61 3.20
C ILE A 93 4.38 17.35 3.66
N PHE A 94 5.05 16.82 4.69
CA PHE A 94 6.15 17.47 5.40
C PHE A 94 7.50 16.81 5.16
N TYR A 95 7.56 15.48 5.14
CA TYR A 95 8.80 14.71 5.01
C TYR A 95 9.01 14.18 3.62
N GLU A 96 10.27 14.04 3.22
CA GLU A 96 10.68 13.53 1.92
C GLU A 96 11.64 12.35 2.07
N PRO A 97 11.62 11.37 1.12
CA PRO A 97 12.61 10.31 1.02
C PRO A 97 13.77 10.72 0.11
N LEU A 98 14.79 9.85 -0.02
CA LEU A 98 15.86 10.04 -1.01
C LEU A 98 15.33 9.98 -2.44
N ALA A 99 14.44 9.05 -2.72
CA ALA A 99 13.80 8.84 -4.03
C ALA A 99 12.40 8.28 -3.90
N VAL A 100 11.57 8.48 -4.92
CA VAL A 100 10.17 8.03 -5.02
C VAL A 100 9.92 7.27 -6.33
N TRP A 101 8.82 6.51 -6.37
CA TRP A 101 8.37 5.81 -7.58
C TRP A 101 7.34 6.64 -8.33
N ASP A 102 7.67 7.02 -9.58
CA ASP A 102 6.75 7.77 -10.43
C ASP A 102 5.54 6.93 -10.90
N ALA A 103 4.63 7.55 -11.65
CA ALA A 103 3.43 6.88 -12.17
C ALA A 103 3.74 5.68 -13.10
N ASP A 104 4.94 5.65 -13.70
CA ASP A 104 5.42 4.56 -14.56
C ASP A 104 6.16 3.46 -13.77
N GLY A 105 6.31 3.62 -12.45
CA GLY A 105 7.09 2.71 -11.60
C GLY A 105 8.60 2.87 -11.78
N ARG A 106 9.09 4.04 -12.20
CA ARG A 106 10.52 4.38 -12.27
C ARG A 106 10.91 5.12 -11.00
N LEU A 107 12.11 4.84 -10.52
CA LEU A 107 12.66 5.57 -9.37
C LEU A 107 13.14 6.96 -9.84
N VAL A 108 12.72 8.01 -9.14
CA VAL A 108 13.09 9.40 -9.41
C VAL A 108 13.63 10.08 -8.14
N PRO A 109 14.67 10.95 -8.24
CA PRO A 109 15.32 11.51 -7.08
C PRO A 109 14.47 12.63 -6.44
N VAL A 110 14.46 12.68 -5.09
CA VAL A 110 13.84 13.76 -4.29
C VAL A 110 14.90 14.48 -3.47
N LEU A 111 15.41 13.90 -2.40
CA LEU A 111 16.53 14.43 -1.62
C LEU A 111 17.89 13.96 -2.15
N ALA A 112 17.91 12.87 -2.91
CA ALA A 112 19.10 12.47 -3.66
C ALA A 112 19.33 13.41 -4.85
N ALA A 113 20.58 13.65 -5.19
CA ALA A 113 20.99 14.44 -6.34
C ALA A 113 20.76 13.67 -7.66
N GLU A 114 20.96 12.36 -7.63
CA GLU A 114 20.79 11.43 -8.73
C GLU A 114 20.37 10.05 -8.22
N ILE A 115 19.85 9.21 -9.11
CA ILE A 115 19.58 7.80 -8.79
C ILE A 115 20.88 7.01 -8.94
N PRO A 116 21.29 6.24 -7.93
CA PRO A 116 22.42 5.34 -8.04
C PRO A 116 22.24 4.30 -9.14
N ASP A 117 23.26 4.08 -9.94
CA ASP A 117 23.36 2.97 -10.89
C ASP A 117 24.82 2.48 -10.99
N ILE A 118 25.04 1.44 -11.81
CA ILE A 118 26.39 0.89 -12.03
C ILE A 118 27.24 1.86 -12.85
N GLU A 119 26.66 2.57 -13.80
CA GLU A 119 27.39 3.46 -14.72
C GLU A 119 27.91 4.71 -13.99
N ASN A 120 27.12 5.28 -13.06
CA ASN A 120 27.56 6.43 -12.26
C ASN A 120 28.35 6.03 -10.98
N GLY A 121 28.62 4.73 -10.79
CA GLY A 121 29.35 4.19 -9.64
C GLY A 121 28.55 4.23 -8.34
N GLY A 122 27.27 4.55 -8.40
CA GLY A 122 26.36 4.56 -7.24
C GLY A 122 26.03 3.17 -6.73
N ILE A 123 26.06 2.15 -7.59
CA ILE A 123 25.90 0.73 -7.22
C ILE A 123 27.24 0.04 -7.40
N ALA A 124 27.74 -0.63 -6.35
CA ALA A 124 28.95 -1.41 -6.42
C ALA A 124 28.77 -2.62 -7.35
N ALA A 125 29.83 -3.00 -8.10
CA ALA A 125 29.78 -4.09 -9.07
C ALA A 125 29.43 -5.46 -8.45
N ASP A 126 29.73 -5.66 -7.17
CA ASP A 126 29.38 -6.85 -6.40
C ASP A 126 27.94 -6.84 -5.85
N GLY A 127 27.21 -5.71 -6.02
CA GLY A 127 25.86 -5.52 -5.52
C GLY A 127 25.74 -5.41 -3.99
N LEU A 128 26.88 -5.28 -3.28
CA LEU A 128 26.91 -5.25 -1.82
C LEU A 128 26.84 -3.85 -1.22
N SER A 129 26.83 -2.81 -2.06
CA SER A 129 26.62 -1.45 -1.55
C SER A 129 25.97 -0.53 -2.59
N VAL A 130 25.27 0.47 -2.06
CA VAL A 130 24.71 1.59 -2.82
C VAL A 130 25.12 2.90 -2.18
N THR A 131 25.62 3.84 -2.98
CA THR A 131 26.05 5.15 -2.53
C THR A 131 25.08 6.20 -3.03
N TRP A 132 24.46 6.91 -2.10
CA TRP A 132 23.56 8.02 -2.36
C TRP A 132 24.31 9.35 -2.23
N LYS A 133 24.24 10.18 -3.24
CA LYS A 133 24.64 11.59 -3.19
C LYS A 133 23.42 12.44 -2.89
N LEU A 134 23.51 13.31 -1.89
CA LEU A 134 22.42 14.17 -1.44
C LEU A 134 22.47 15.50 -2.21
N LYS A 135 21.31 16.15 -2.39
CA LYS A 135 21.22 17.50 -2.95
C LYS A 135 21.87 18.50 -2.00
N GLU A 136 22.61 19.44 -2.57
CA GLU A 136 23.17 20.58 -1.82
C GLU A 136 22.08 21.60 -1.45
N GLY A 137 22.27 22.29 -0.34
CA GLY A 137 21.46 23.42 0.08
C GLY A 137 20.05 23.08 0.59
N VAL A 138 19.72 21.80 0.75
CA VAL A 138 18.44 21.40 1.34
C VAL A 138 18.43 21.75 2.82
N GLN A 139 17.32 22.35 3.28
CA GLN A 139 17.13 22.76 4.67
C GLN A 139 15.87 22.10 5.24
N TRP A 140 15.94 21.77 6.53
CA TRP A 140 14.77 21.49 7.34
C TRP A 140 13.90 22.74 7.48
N HIS A 141 12.62 22.58 7.79
CA HIS A 141 11.68 23.71 7.94
C HIS A 141 12.09 24.74 9.00
N ASP A 142 12.96 24.36 9.94
CA ASP A 142 13.53 25.22 10.98
C ASP A 142 14.85 25.91 10.55
N GLY A 143 15.26 25.73 9.30
CA GLY A 143 16.44 26.36 8.70
C GLY A 143 17.76 25.62 8.92
N ARG A 144 17.77 24.48 9.62
CA ARG A 144 18.98 23.64 9.75
C ARG A 144 19.27 22.92 8.45
N PRO A 145 20.54 22.69 8.10
CA PRO A 145 20.89 21.95 6.90
C PRO A 145 20.49 20.46 7.02
N PHE A 146 19.98 19.90 5.94
CA PHE A 146 19.81 18.45 5.76
C PHE A 146 21.13 17.85 5.30
N THR A 147 21.61 16.80 5.97
CA THR A 147 22.89 16.18 5.69
C THR A 147 22.85 14.66 5.81
N ALA A 148 23.97 14.03 5.47
CA ALA A 148 24.18 12.58 5.64
C ALA A 148 24.01 12.10 7.09
N ASP A 149 24.21 12.98 8.09
CA ASP A 149 23.98 12.66 9.51
C ASP A 149 22.50 12.35 9.78
N ASP A 150 21.57 13.03 9.10
CA ASP A 150 20.14 12.76 9.24
C ASP A 150 19.77 11.42 8.63
N VAL A 151 20.33 11.06 7.48
CA VAL A 151 20.07 9.79 6.81
C VAL A 151 20.59 8.62 7.63
N VAL A 152 21.82 8.72 8.16
CA VAL A 152 22.41 7.70 9.05
C VAL A 152 21.61 7.58 10.34
N PHE A 153 21.24 8.71 10.95
CA PHE A 153 20.39 8.72 12.14
C PHE A 153 19.02 8.04 11.89
N ASN A 154 18.43 8.28 10.72
CA ASN A 154 17.16 7.65 10.36
C ASN A 154 17.27 6.11 10.39
N TRP A 155 18.37 5.55 9.89
CA TRP A 155 18.67 4.11 10.02
C TRP A 155 18.86 3.71 11.48
N GLU A 156 19.69 4.41 12.25
CA GLU A 156 19.94 4.12 13.67
C GLU A 156 18.66 4.15 14.52
N TYR A 157 17.75 5.09 14.21
CA TYR A 157 16.48 5.24 14.89
C TYR A 157 15.53 4.07 14.59
N VAL A 158 15.47 3.66 13.33
CA VAL A 158 14.52 2.62 12.87
C VAL A 158 15.02 1.22 13.18
N ALA A 159 16.33 0.96 13.04
CA ALA A 159 16.93 -0.36 13.28
C ALA A 159 16.99 -0.71 14.78
N ASP A 160 16.87 0.28 15.66
CA ASP A 160 16.76 0.05 17.11
C ASP A 160 15.40 -0.57 17.43
N SER A 161 15.40 -1.84 17.85
CA SER A 161 14.18 -2.57 18.21
C SER A 161 13.38 -1.90 19.34
N ALA A 162 14.04 -1.16 20.26
CA ALA A 162 13.37 -0.43 21.32
C ALA A 162 12.53 0.75 20.79
N THR A 163 12.83 1.28 19.60
CA THR A 163 12.00 2.26 18.90
C THR A 163 10.65 1.66 18.49
N ALA A 164 10.59 0.37 18.22
CA ALA A 164 9.40 -0.34 17.73
C ALA A 164 8.79 0.33 16.48
N ALA A 165 9.66 0.64 15.50
CA ALA A 165 9.26 1.24 14.23
C ALA A 165 8.58 0.21 13.32
N VAL A 166 7.43 0.55 12.70
CA VAL A 166 6.75 -0.34 11.73
C VAL A 166 7.55 -0.52 10.42
N THR A 167 8.53 0.34 10.19
CA THR A 167 9.40 0.32 9.01
C THR A 167 10.70 -0.45 9.22
N ILE A 168 10.91 -1.05 10.40
CA ILE A 168 12.15 -1.75 10.78
C ILE A 168 12.61 -2.77 9.73
N GLY A 169 11.69 -3.52 9.12
CA GLY A 169 11.99 -4.52 8.11
C GLY A 169 12.72 -4.01 6.86
N SER A 170 12.75 -2.69 6.61
CA SER A 170 13.52 -2.08 5.52
C SER A 170 14.90 -1.56 5.98
N TYR A 171 15.22 -1.66 7.27
CA TYR A 171 16.40 -1.06 7.86
C TYR A 171 17.27 -2.04 8.68
N GLN A 172 16.72 -3.15 9.15
CA GLN A 172 17.42 -4.05 10.08
C GLN A 172 18.59 -4.82 9.45
N ASP A 173 18.52 -5.14 8.14
CA ASP A 173 19.52 -5.97 7.44
C ASP A 173 20.46 -5.11 6.58
N VAL A 174 20.64 -3.86 6.95
CA VAL A 174 21.54 -2.93 6.27
C VAL A 174 22.35 -2.14 7.30
N LYS A 175 23.51 -1.64 6.86
CA LYS A 175 24.32 -0.70 7.61
C LYS A 175 24.52 0.57 6.79
N LEU A 176 24.39 1.73 7.40
CA LEU A 176 24.64 3.00 6.74
C LEU A 176 25.94 3.62 7.24
N GLU A 177 26.72 4.18 6.31
CA GLU A 177 27.98 4.87 6.57
C GLU A 177 27.94 6.26 5.93
N LYS A 178 28.24 7.27 6.72
CA LYS A 178 28.50 8.62 6.21
C LYS A 178 29.90 8.63 5.61
N LEU A 179 30.02 8.96 4.32
CA LEU A 179 31.31 9.16 3.67
C LEU A 179 31.79 10.61 3.74
N ASP A 180 30.87 11.55 3.59
CA ASP A 180 31.07 12.98 3.72
C ASP A 180 29.71 13.66 4.07
N PRO A 181 29.62 14.99 4.23
CA PRO A 181 28.37 15.65 4.63
C PRO A 181 27.19 15.41 3.69
N LEU A 182 27.42 15.07 2.42
CA LEU A 182 26.39 14.88 1.40
C LEU A 182 26.42 13.49 0.73
N THR A 183 27.17 12.54 1.31
CA THR A 183 27.28 11.20 0.72
C THR A 183 27.10 10.13 1.79
N VAL A 184 26.15 9.21 1.52
CA VAL A 184 25.84 8.07 2.39
C VAL A 184 26.00 6.78 1.59
N ARG A 185 26.67 5.79 2.17
CA ARG A 185 26.74 4.43 1.65
C ARG A 185 25.84 3.51 2.46
N VAL A 186 25.00 2.75 1.76
CA VAL A 186 24.22 1.65 2.31
C VAL A 186 24.96 0.35 2.00
N LEU A 187 25.26 -0.43 3.02
CA LEU A 187 25.92 -1.73 2.93
C LEU A 187 24.90 -2.84 3.12
N PHE A 188 25.00 -3.88 2.31
CA PHE A 188 24.16 -5.08 2.35
C PHE A 188 25.02 -6.30 2.71
N GLU A 189 24.47 -7.22 3.50
CA GLU A 189 25.13 -8.50 3.80
C GLU A 189 25.16 -9.43 2.58
N LYS A 190 24.18 -9.27 1.66
CA LYS A 190 24.04 -10.03 0.42
C LYS A 190 23.62 -9.08 -0.70
N PRO A 191 23.99 -9.38 -1.96
CA PRO A 191 23.46 -8.62 -3.10
C PRO A 191 21.95 -8.60 -3.05
N THR A 192 21.34 -7.43 -3.24
CA THR A 192 19.88 -7.28 -3.24
C THR A 192 19.38 -6.62 -4.52
N PRO A 193 18.48 -7.28 -5.27
CA PRO A 193 17.93 -6.72 -6.50
C PRO A 193 16.96 -5.55 -6.25
N PHE A 194 16.43 -5.44 -5.03
CA PHE A 194 15.53 -4.35 -4.63
C PHE A 194 16.18 -3.39 -3.62
N TRP A 195 17.42 -3.00 -3.91
CA TRP A 195 18.20 -2.08 -3.06
C TRP A 195 17.46 -0.73 -2.81
N ALA A 196 16.68 -0.25 -3.77
CA ALA A 196 15.93 1.01 -3.65
C ALA A 196 14.80 0.95 -2.60
N GLY A 197 14.39 -0.23 -2.16
CA GLY A 197 13.44 -0.44 -1.06
C GLY A 197 14.11 -0.48 0.32
N ARG A 198 15.44 -0.43 0.36
CA ARG A 198 16.22 -0.46 1.61
C ARG A 198 16.64 0.94 2.02
N ALA A 199 16.37 1.31 3.26
CA ALA A 199 16.73 2.59 3.86
C ALA A 199 16.30 3.85 3.05
N ASN A 200 15.27 3.74 2.21
CA ASN A 200 14.72 4.83 1.39
C ASN A 200 13.31 5.23 1.86
N GLY A 201 13.08 5.31 3.15
CA GLY A 201 11.84 5.84 3.72
C GLY A 201 11.87 7.37 3.85
N LEU A 202 10.73 7.94 4.31
CA LEU A 202 10.67 9.34 4.70
C LEU A 202 11.66 9.62 5.83
N ILE A 203 12.48 10.68 5.69
CA ILE A 203 13.57 10.97 6.61
C ILE A 203 13.10 11.96 7.67
N ILE A 204 13.43 11.69 8.94
CA ILE A 204 13.14 12.54 10.10
C ILE A 204 14.40 13.28 10.56
N PRO A 205 14.29 14.51 11.11
CA PRO A 205 15.44 15.31 11.51
C PRO A 205 16.11 14.75 12.78
N LYS A 206 17.41 14.46 12.69
CA LYS A 206 18.22 13.95 13.80
C LYS A 206 18.06 14.81 15.05
N HIS A 207 18.21 16.11 14.93
CA HIS A 207 18.24 17.05 16.06
C HIS A 207 16.94 17.11 16.89
N LEU A 208 15.81 16.64 16.34
CA LEU A 208 14.54 16.61 17.08
C LEU A 208 14.20 15.23 17.64
N PHE A 209 14.73 14.17 17.03
CA PHE A 209 14.38 12.79 17.41
C PHE A 209 15.49 12.07 18.18
N GLU A 210 16.74 12.50 18.08
CA GLU A 210 17.88 11.87 18.78
C GLU A 210 17.67 11.76 20.30
N PRO A 211 17.13 12.79 21.02
CA PRO A 211 16.87 12.70 22.46
C PRO A 211 15.81 11.65 22.84
N TYR A 212 15.03 11.20 21.88
CA TYR A 212 13.91 10.29 22.08
C TYR A 212 14.13 8.91 21.46
N LYS A 213 15.32 8.64 20.90
CA LYS A 213 15.61 7.34 20.25
C LYS A 213 15.38 6.18 21.21
N GLY A 214 14.90 5.04 20.70
CA GLY A 214 14.61 3.84 21.47
C GLY A 214 13.26 3.90 22.19
N ALA A 215 13.22 3.48 23.44
CA ALA A 215 11.98 3.30 24.21
C ALA A 215 11.11 4.58 24.32
N ASN A 216 11.74 5.76 24.32
CA ASN A 216 11.07 7.05 24.45
C ASN A 216 10.59 7.63 23.10
N SER A 217 10.77 6.93 22.01
CA SER A 217 10.48 7.40 20.64
C SER A 217 9.05 7.92 20.43
N ARG A 218 8.10 7.38 21.18
CA ARG A 218 6.69 7.82 21.15
C ARG A 218 6.44 9.16 21.84
N GLU A 219 7.37 9.63 22.66
CA GLU A 219 7.24 10.88 23.46
C GLU A 219 7.73 12.11 22.68
N ALA A 220 8.39 11.92 21.54
CA ALA A 220 8.91 13.03 20.74
C ALA A 220 7.78 13.98 20.30
N PRO A 221 7.85 15.30 20.65
CA PRO A 221 6.84 16.26 20.23
C PRO A 221 6.68 16.37 18.72
N ALA A 222 7.76 16.10 17.97
CA ALA A 222 7.77 16.11 16.51
C ALA A 222 6.92 14.97 15.88
N ASN A 223 6.46 13.97 16.65
CA ASN A 223 5.47 12.99 16.21
C ASN A 223 4.11 13.63 15.84
N LEU A 224 3.81 14.80 16.39
CA LEU A 224 2.56 15.54 16.16
C LEU A 224 2.80 16.93 15.53
N LYS A 225 4.06 17.42 15.55
CA LYS A 225 4.46 18.72 15.01
C LYS A 225 5.68 18.53 14.10
N PRO A 226 5.47 18.01 12.89
CA PRO A 226 6.56 17.63 11.99
C PRO A 226 7.40 18.83 11.55
N VAL A 227 8.71 18.62 11.51
CA VAL A 227 9.69 19.49 10.85
C VAL A 227 10.34 18.65 9.77
N GLY A 228 10.03 18.92 8.52
CA GLY A 228 10.49 18.17 7.36
C GLY A 228 11.33 19.02 6.41
N THR A 229 11.60 18.48 5.23
CA THR A 229 12.23 19.16 4.10
C THR A 229 11.23 19.52 3.01
N GLY A 230 9.99 19.04 3.14
CA GLY A 230 8.97 19.04 2.13
C GLY A 230 8.41 20.41 1.72
N PRO A 231 7.50 20.42 0.73
CA PRO A 231 6.98 21.66 0.14
C PRO A 231 6.12 22.50 1.09
N TYR A 232 5.62 21.90 2.18
CA TYR A 232 4.80 22.61 3.17
C TYR A 232 5.36 22.46 4.56
N ARG A 233 5.30 23.56 5.36
CA ARG A 233 5.63 23.61 6.78
C ARG A 233 4.39 23.39 7.62
N PHE A 234 4.56 22.80 8.77
CA PHE A 234 3.49 22.51 9.74
C PHE A 234 2.81 23.78 10.24
N VAL A 235 1.49 23.76 10.29
CA VAL A 235 0.64 24.82 10.89
C VAL A 235 -0.22 24.24 12.01
N GLU A 236 -1.01 23.19 11.71
CA GLU A 236 -1.95 22.61 12.67
C GLU A 236 -2.15 21.13 12.40
N PHE A 237 -2.31 20.33 13.46
CA PHE A 237 -2.70 18.94 13.40
C PHE A 237 -3.71 18.61 14.49
N LYS A 238 -4.85 18.08 14.08
CA LYS A 238 -5.85 17.45 14.95
C LYS A 238 -5.98 15.99 14.51
N PRO A 239 -5.48 15.04 15.32
CA PRO A 239 -5.52 13.62 14.98
C PRO A 239 -6.92 13.14 14.58
N GLY A 240 -7.02 12.49 13.42
CA GLY A 240 -8.29 12.00 12.87
C GLY A 240 -9.20 13.07 12.22
N ASP A 241 -8.82 14.34 12.24
CA ASP A 241 -9.65 15.44 11.73
C ASP A 241 -8.94 16.36 10.72
N LEU A 242 -7.75 16.86 11.03
CA LEU A 242 -7.16 17.97 10.27
C LEU A 242 -5.64 17.94 10.25
N VAL A 243 -5.06 18.13 9.07
CA VAL A 243 -3.65 18.51 8.88
C VAL A 243 -3.60 19.78 8.06
N LYS A 244 -2.91 20.81 8.54
CA LYS A 244 -2.65 22.05 7.80
C LYS A 244 -1.17 22.31 7.63
N GLY A 245 -0.80 22.74 6.42
CA GLY A 245 0.53 23.21 6.09
C GLY A 245 0.47 24.54 5.33
N GLU A 246 1.49 25.35 5.51
CA GLU A 246 1.76 26.54 4.70
C GLU A 246 2.98 26.31 3.82
N ARG A 247 3.07 27.00 2.71
CA ARG A 247 4.18 26.90 1.75
C ARG A 247 5.53 27.08 2.46
N ASN A 248 6.45 26.15 2.19
CA ASN A 248 7.85 26.26 2.61
C ASN A 248 8.58 27.29 1.72
N PRO A 249 8.98 28.46 2.23
CA PRO A 249 9.67 29.49 1.44
C PRO A 249 11.10 29.07 1.04
N SER A 250 11.70 28.14 1.77
CA SER A 250 13.05 27.61 1.53
C SER A 250 13.03 26.24 0.86
N TYR A 251 11.95 25.91 0.14
CA TYR A 251 11.85 24.61 -0.53
C TYR A 251 12.93 24.45 -1.60
N HIS A 252 13.58 23.30 -1.64
CA HIS A 252 14.78 23.05 -2.44
C HIS A 252 14.53 22.99 -3.97
N LEU A 253 13.27 22.93 -4.42
CA LEU A 253 12.93 23.03 -5.85
C LEU A 253 12.43 24.45 -6.17
N PRO A 254 12.98 25.10 -7.20
CA PRO A 254 12.62 26.47 -7.54
C PRO A 254 11.16 26.56 -7.99
N TYR A 255 10.50 27.67 -7.65
CA TYR A 255 9.14 28.01 -8.05
C TYR A 255 8.04 27.04 -7.59
N ARG A 256 8.29 26.26 -6.53
CA ARG A 256 7.36 25.28 -5.96
C ARG A 256 7.17 25.51 -4.46
N PRO A 257 6.04 25.05 -3.92
CA PRO A 257 4.83 24.55 -4.58
C PRO A 257 3.97 25.66 -5.17
N PHE A 258 2.95 25.31 -5.99
CA PHE A 258 1.98 26.23 -6.56
C PHE A 258 0.99 26.78 -5.52
N PHE A 259 0.47 25.92 -4.66
CA PHE A 259 -0.49 26.32 -3.62
C PHE A 259 0.23 26.98 -2.44
N ASP A 260 -0.43 28.00 -1.84
CA ASP A 260 0.11 28.72 -0.67
C ASP A 260 -0.06 27.92 0.61
N THR A 261 -1.17 27.15 0.68
CA THR A 261 -1.49 26.29 1.83
C THR A 261 -2.03 24.95 1.37
N ILE A 262 -1.89 23.93 2.22
CA ILE A 262 -2.57 22.65 2.09
C ILE A 262 -3.45 22.43 3.32
N GLU A 263 -4.65 21.94 3.08
CA GLU A 263 -5.55 21.46 4.11
C GLU A 263 -5.98 20.03 3.77
N LEU A 264 -5.64 19.09 4.65
CA LEU A 264 -6.14 17.73 4.62
C LEU A 264 -7.19 17.62 5.73
N LYS A 265 -8.46 17.62 5.34
CA LYS A 265 -9.59 17.48 6.25
C LYS A 265 -9.99 16.02 6.36
N GLY A 266 -10.26 15.60 7.59
CA GLY A 266 -10.73 14.27 7.91
C GLY A 266 -12.23 14.17 8.13
N GLY A 267 -12.69 12.92 8.25
CA GLY A 267 -14.06 12.59 8.65
C GLY A 267 -15.03 12.34 7.50
N GLY A 268 -16.26 12.00 7.88
CA GLY A 268 -17.29 11.58 6.93
C GLY A 268 -17.10 10.15 6.44
N ASP A 269 -17.51 9.90 5.21
CA ASP A 269 -17.36 8.62 4.51
C ASP A 269 -16.90 8.84 3.07
N ALA A 270 -16.56 7.75 2.37
CA ALA A 270 -16.05 7.81 1.01
C ALA A 270 -17.05 8.41 0.00
N VAL A 271 -18.36 8.22 0.20
CA VAL A 271 -19.40 8.76 -0.69
C VAL A 271 -19.50 10.27 -0.52
N SER A 272 -19.52 10.75 0.72
CA SER A 272 -19.53 12.18 1.04
C SER A 272 -18.27 12.87 0.50
N ALA A 273 -17.10 12.21 0.62
CA ALA A 273 -15.85 12.73 0.08
C ALA A 273 -15.89 12.82 -1.46
N ALA A 274 -16.37 11.79 -2.15
CA ALA A 274 -16.55 11.82 -3.60
C ALA A 274 -17.51 12.96 -4.05
N ARG A 275 -18.64 13.15 -3.34
CA ARG A 275 -19.59 14.23 -3.61
C ARG A 275 -18.99 15.62 -3.43
N ALA A 276 -18.21 15.81 -2.37
CA ALA A 276 -17.60 17.10 -2.04
C ALA A 276 -16.64 17.59 -3.14
N VAL A 277 -16.03 16.65 -3.90
CA VAL A 277 -15.19 16.99 -5.05
C VAL A 277 -15.97 17.02 -6.36
N ILE A 278 -16.76 15.95 -6.64
CA ILE A 278 -17.34 15.75 -7.97
C ILE A 278 -18.58 16.63 -8.16
N GLN A 279 -19.44 16.76 -7.16
CA GLN A 279 -20.71 17.52 -7.29
C GLN A 279 -20.58 18.95 -6.79
N THR A 280 -20.15 19.14 -5.51
CA THR A 280 -20.16 20.48 -4.92
C THR A 280 -18.93 21.30 -5.29
N GLY A 281 -17.78 20.65 -5.57
CA GLY A 281 -16.51 21.31 -5.85
C GLY A 281 -15.94 22.06 -4.63
N GLU A 282 -16.34 21.68 -3.42
CA GLU A 282 -15.86 22.27 -2.17
C GLU A 282 -14.39 21.89 -1.92
N TYR A 283 -13.99 20.70 -2.35
CA TYR A 283 -12.62 20.18 -2.25
C TYR A 283 -12.02 19.94 -3.62
N ASP A 284 -10.69 20.02 -3.71
CA ASP A 284 -9.94 19.81 -4.93
C ASP A 284 -9.66 18.32 -5.17
N PHE A 285 -9.51 17.56 -4.09
CA PHE A 285 -9.09 16.16 -4.11
C PHE A 285 -9.76 15.36 -2.99
N ALA A 286 -10.20 14.14 -3.28
CA ALA A 286 -10.61 13.16 -2.27
C ALA A 286 -9.85 11.86 -2.43
N TRP A 287 -9.23 11.43 -1.32
CA TRP A 287 -8.40 10.25 -1.24
C TRP A 287 -9.24 8.98 -1.06
N ASN A 288 -8.82 7.91 -1.77
CA ASN A 288 -9.32 6.55 -1.58
C ASN A 288 -10.85 6.46 -1.54
N VAL A 289 -11.50 7.00 -2.60
CA VAL A 289 -12.97 6.99 -2.70
C VAL A 289 -13.48 5.57 -2.98
N GLN A 290 -13.39 4.72 -1.97
CA GLN A 290 -13.87 3.34 -1.97
C GLN A 290 -15.40 3.35 -1.83
N VAL A 291 -16.05 3.52 -2.97
CA VAL A 291 -17.49 3.67 -3.13
C VAL A 291 -17.92 2.67 -4.21
N GLU A 292 -19.16 2.23 -4.16
CA GLU A 292 -19.74 1.41 -5.23
C GLU A 292 -19.68 2.15 -6.57
N ASP A 293 -19.21 1.45 -7.62
CA ASP A 293 -18.98 2.08 -8.92
C ASP A 293 -20.25 2.67 -9.53
N GLU A 294 -21.42 2.08 -9.29
CA GLU A 294 -22.71 2.65 -9.71
C GLU A 294 -22.91 4.08 -9.17
N ILE A 295 -22.51 4.33 -7.91
CA ILE A 295 -22.59 5.66 -7.28
C ILE A 295 -21.58 6.60 -7.93
N LEU A 296 -20.36 6.16 -8.15
CA LEU A 296 -19.33 6.96 -8.82
C LEU A 296 -19.75 7.37 -10.24
N LEU A 297 -20.31 6.43 -11.00
CA LEU A 297 -20.85 6.70 -12.34
C LEU A 297 -21.99 7.72 -12.32
N LYS A 298 -22.89 7.64 -11.34
CA LYS A 298 -23.97 8.65 -11.17
C LYS A 298 -23.42 10.04 -10.85
N LEU A 299 -22.37 10.11 -10.03
CA LEU A 299 -21.73 11.39 -9.68
C LEU A 299 -21.05 12.04 -10.90
N GLU A 300 -20.32 11.24 -11.70
CA GLU A 300 -19.58 11.72 -12.88
C GLU A 300 -20.49 12.13 -14.04
N ASN A 301 -21.58 11.39 -14.26
CA ASN A 301 -22.52 11.61 -15.36
C ASN A 301 -23.55 12.71 -15.08
N ASN A 302 -23.52 13.33 -13.92
CA ASN A 302 -24.31 14.53 -13.65
C ASN A 302 -23.78 15.70 -14.51
N GLY A 303 -24.66 16.37 -15.27
CA GLY A 303 -24.29 17.47 -16.17
C GLY A 303 -23.54 18.61 -15.50
N ASP A 304 -23.71 18.81 -14.20
CA ASP A 304 -23.05 19.83 -13.38
C ASP A 304 -21.79 19.33 -12.65
N ALA A 305 -21.28 18.15 -13.01
CA ALA A 305 -20.12 17.56 -12.34
C ALA A 305 -18.88 18.46 -12.42
N ARG A 306 -18.34 18.87 -11.27
CA ARG A 306 -17.16 19.74 -11.11
C ARG A 306 -15.86 18.96 -11.01
N GLY A 307 -15.94 17.66 -10.78
CA GLY A 307 -14.82 16.73 -10.65
C GLY A 307 -14.95 15.53 -11.57
N ARG A 308 -13.99 14.61 -11.42
CA ARG A 308 -13.93 13.32 -12.11
C ARG A 308 -13.39 12.26 -11.16
N VAL A 309 -13.65 11.00 -11.47
CA VAL A 309 -13.00 9.86 -10.83
C VAL A 309 -11.70 9.55 -11.56
N GLU A 310 -10.62 9.36 -10.81
CA GLU A 310 -9.34 8.91 -11.32
C GLU A 310 -9.05 7.51 -10.78
N ILE A 311 -8.75 6.56 -11.67
CA ILE A 311 -8.49 5.16 -11.35
C ILE A 311 -7.05 4.84 -11.70
N VAL A 312 -6.21 4.57 -10.70
CA VAL A 312 -4.77 4.39 -10.84
C VAL A 312 -4.40 2.94 -10.54
N PRO A 313 -3.86 2.18 -11.51
CA PRO A 313 -3.39 0.81 -11.29
C PRO A 313 -2.37 0.74 -10.14
N SER A 314 -2.49 -0.27 -9.29
CA SER A 314 -1.62 -0.44 -8.12
C SER A 314 -1.49 -1.92 -7.74
N MET A 315 -0.67 -2.21 -6.73
CA MET A 315 -0.55 -3.55 -6.15
C MET A 315 -1.70 -3.88 -5.17
N ALA A 316 -2.57 -2.92 -4.89
CA ALA A 316 -3.57 -3.05 -3.83
C ALA A 316 -4.56 -4.20 -4.07
N VAL A 317 -4.86 -4.91 -3.00
CA VAL A 317 -5.81 -6.02 -2.97
C VAL A 317 -6.73 -5.91 -1.75
N GLU A 318 -8.03 -5.99 -1.98
CA GLU A 318 -9.02 -6.22 -0.92
C GLU A 318 -9.04 -7.71 -0.61
N HIS A 319 -8.86 -8.06 0.65
CA HIS A 319 -8.69 -9.45 1.07
C HIS A 319 -9.22 -9.71 2.47
N ILE A 320 -9.52 -10.96 2.74
CA ILE A 320 -9.78 -11.46 4.09
C ILE A 320 -8.50 -12.08 4.62
N GLN A 321 -8.17 -11.80 5.87
CA GLN A 321 -7.12 -12.47 6.64
C GLN A 321 -7.74 -13.35 7.72
N ILE A 322 -7.09 -14.47 7.97
CA ILE A 322 -7.46 -15.44 9.00
C ILE A 322 -6.49 -15.30 10.17
N ASN A 323 -7.02 -15.22 11.38
CA ASN A 323 -6.22 -15.30 12.60
C ASN A 323 -5.89 -16.77 12.86
N THR A 324 -4.62 -17.13 12.88
CA THR A 324 -4.20 -18.51 13.13
C THR A 324 -4.07 -18.84 14.62
N THR A 325 -4.20 -17.82 15.49
CA THR A 325 -4.14 -17.90 16.94
C THR A 325 -5.52 -17.64 17.57
N ASP A 326 -5.72 -17.97 18.83
CA ASP A 326 -7.00 -17.77 19.52
C ASP A 326 -7.17 -16.30 19.95
N PRO A 327 -8.12 -15.55 19.34
CA PRO A 327 -8.35 -14.16 19.70
C PRO A 327 -9.20 -14.00 20.99
N TRP A 328 -9.72 -15.08 21.54
CA TRP A 328 -10.64 -15.05 22.68
C TRP A 328 -9.98 -15.46 24.00
N THR A 329 -8.88 -16.22 23.91
CA THR A 329 -8.10 -16.66 25.07
C THR A 329 -6.92 -15.72 25.32
N GLU A 330 -6.82 -15.21 26.55
CA GLU A 330 -5.67 -14.40 26.98
C GLU A 330 -4.59 -15.29 27.60
N VAL A 331 -3.35 -15.14 27.12
CA VAL A 331 -2.16 -15.81 27.66
C VAL A 331 -1.10 -14.76 27.92
N ASP A 332 -0.61 -14.67 29.13
CA ASP A 332 0.40 -13.69 29.58
C ASP A 332 0.00 -12.23 29.33
N GLY A 333 -1.28 -11.93 29.43
CA GLY A 333 -1.85 -10.60 29.17
C GLY A 333 -1.89 -10.24 27.69
N GLU A 334 -1.89 -11.24 26.78
CA GLU A 334 -1.99 -11.07 25.33
C GLU A 334 -3.07 -11.99 24.75
N ARG A 335 -4.04 -11.40 24.03
CA ARG A 335 -4.97 -12.12 23.17
C ARG A 335 -4.34 -12.30 21.77
N SER A 336 -4.84 -13.25 20.99
CA SER A 336 -4.21 -13.63 19.71
C SER A 336 -2.72 -13.99 19.90
N SER A 337 -2.37 -14.58 21.04
CA SER A 337 -0.99 -14.93 21.37
C SER A 337 -0.50 -16.09 20.52
N VAL A 338 0.76 -16.02 20.08
CA VAL A 338 1.45 -17.11 19.36
C VAL A 338 1.57 -18.41 20.14
N LYS A 339 1.28 -18.37 21.45
CA LYS A 339 1.22 -19.56 22.34
C LYS A 339 -0.09 -20.33 22.21
N THR A 340 -1.04 -19.81 21.44
CA THR A 340 -2.36 -20.43 21.21
C THR A 340 -2.50 -20.86 19.76
N LYS A 341 -3.40 -21.82 19.52
CA LYS A 341 -3.87 -22.19 18.18
C LYS A 341 -5.35 -21.85 18.07
N HIS A 342 -5.77 -21.33 16.92
CA HIS A 342 -7.18 -20.99 16.72
C HIS A 342 -8.08 -22.23 16.85
N PRO A 343 -9.12 -22.21 17.72
CA PRO A 343 -9.92 -23.39 18.01
C PRO A 343 -10.77 -23.90 16.85
N LEU A 344 -11.08 -23.06 15.85
CA LEU A 344 -11.90 -23.37 14.69
C LEU A 344 -11.07 -23.29 13.40
N LEU A 345 -10.45 -22.15 13.14
CA LEU A 345 -9.66 -21.90 11.92
C LEU A 345 -8.27 -22.57 11.93
N GLY A 346 -7.90 -23.20 13.04
CA GLY A 346 -6.79 -24.14 13.10
C GLY A 346 -7.02 -25.42 12.27
N ASP A 347 -8.29 -25.73 11.94
CA ASP A 347 -8.68 -26.81 11.02
C ASP A 347 -8.58 -26.32 9.56
N PRO A 348 -7.72 -26.92 8.73
CA PRO A 348 -7.58 -26.54 7.31
C PRO A 348 -8.90 -26.63 6.52
N ALA A 349 -9.75 -27.60 6.84
CA ALA A 349 -11.04 -27.76 6.14
C ALA A 349 -11.95 -26.55 6.34
N VAL A 350 -11.93 -25.95 7.54
CA VAL A 350 -12.70 -24.72 7.82
C VAL A 350 -12.15 -23.54 7.00
N ARG A 351 -10.81 -23.37 6.92
CA ARG A 351 -10.21 -22.31 6.12
C ARG A 351 -10.53 -22.46 4.65
N GLN A 352 -10.43 -23.69 4.11
CA GLN A 352 -10.77 -23.97 2.71
C GLN A 352 -12.28 -23.80 2.42
N ALA A 353 -13.15 -24.18 3.35
CA ALA A 353 -14.57 -23.92 3.23
C ALA A 353 -14.86 -22.41 3.15
N VAL A 354 -14.30 -21.60 4.06
CA VAL A 354 -14.46 -20.14 4.03
C VAL A 354 -13.97 -19.56 2.69
N ARG A 355 -12.84 -20.06 2.15
CA ARG A 355 -12.31 -19.63 0.84
C ARG A 355 -13.28 -19.89 -0.31
N LEU A 356 -13.98 -21.05 -0.30
CA LEU A 356 -15.01 -21.43 -1.28
C LEU A 356 -16.32 -20.63 -1.14
N LEU A 357 -16.56 -19.99 0.01
CA LEU A 357 -17.78 -19.24 0.31
C LEU A 357 -17.67 -17.74 -0.01
N VAL A 358 -16.57 -17.29 -0.60
CA VAL A 358 -16.38 -15.91 -1.03
C VAL A 358 -16.79 -15.76 -2.50
N ASP A 359 -17.98 -15.19 -2.76
CA ASP A 359 -18.50 -14.92 -4.10
C ASP A 359 -17.89 -13.66 -4.70
N ARG A 360 -16.68 -13.81 -5.25
CA ARG A 360 -15.90 -12.71 -5.85
C ARG A 360 -16.59 -12.12 -7.08
N ALA A 361 -17.31 -12.94 -7.86
CA ALA A 361 -18.02 -12.48 -9.04
C ALA A 361 -19.13 -11.49 -8.67
N SER A 362 -19.95 -11.82 -7.67
CA SER A 362 -20.99 -10.93 -7.17
C SER A 362 -20.39 -9.66 -6.53
N VAL A 363 -19.30 -9.80 -5.78
CA VAL A 363 -18.59 -8.63 -5.19
C VAL A 363 -18.10 -7.69 -6.28
N GLN A 364 -17.45 -8.21 -7.33
CA GLN A 364 -17.03 -7.39 -8.46
C GLN A 364 -18.22 -6.74 -9.17
N ALA A 365 -19.21 -7.56 -9.57
CA ALA A 365 -20.31 -7.08 -10.42
C ALA A 365 -21.19 -6.01 -9.73
N HIS A 366 -21.47 -6.17 -8.43
CA HIS A 366 -22.46 -5.36 -7.72
C HIS A 366 -21.86 -4.31 -6.78
N ILE A 367 -20.55 -4.37 -6.49
CA ILE A 367 -19.91 -3.45 -5.57
C ILE A 367 -18.80 -2.67 -6.27
N TYR A 368 -17.78 -3.36 -6.80
CA TYR A 368 -16.58 -2.68 -7.31
C TYR A 368 -16.68 -2.25 -8.78
N GLY A 369 -17.46 -2.94 -9.65
CA GLY A 369 -17.54 -2.60 -11.06
C GLY A 369 -16.16 -2.42 -11.71
N ARG A 370 -15.90 -1.25 -12.32
CA ARG A 370 -14.61 -0.87 -12.92
C ARG A 370 -13.49 -0.60 -11.91
N THR A 371 -13.82 -0.41 -10.62
CA THR A 371 -12.86 -0.10 -9.55
C THR A 371 -12.30 -1.33 -8.85
N GLY A 372 -12.55 -2.53 -9.38
CA GLY A 372 -11.99 -3.78 -8.86
C GLY A 372 -12.14 -4.94 -9.83
N LEU A 373 -11.18 -5.85 -9.82
CA LEU A 373 -11.18 -7.07 -10.61
C LEU A 373 -11.11 -8.28 -9.68
N ALA A 374 -12.08 -9.19 -9.74
CA ALA A 374 -12.10 -10.44 -8.97
C ALA A 374 -10.79 -11.21 -9.16
N THR A 375 -10.18 -11.63 -8.06
CA THR A 375 -8.87 -12.28 -8.10
C THR A 375 -8.73 -13.41 -7.07
N GLY A 376 -7.98 -14.45 -7.44
CA GLY A 376 -7.46 -15.45 -6.51
C GLY A 376 -6.03 -15.16 -6.03
N ASN A 377 -5.39 -14.12 -6.58
CA ASN A 377 -4.02 -13.77 -6.27
C ASN A 377 -3.93 -12.68 -5.19
N PHE A 378 -2.96 -12.83 -4.30
CA PHE A 378 -2.59 -11.78 -3.37
C PHE A 378 -1.68 -10.75 -4.04
N ILE A 379 -0.70 -11.20 -4.87
CA ILE A 379 0.10 -10.34 -5.74
C ILE A 379 -0.59 -10.20 -7.10
N ASN A 380 -1.07 -8.99 -7.44
CA ASN A 380 -1.80 -8.72 -8.68
C ASN A 380 -1.03 -7.83 -9.68
N ALA A 381 0.07 -7.22 -9.23
CA ALA A 381 0.95 -6.37 -10.03
C ALA A 381 2.34 -6.32 -9.39
N PRO A 382 3.41 -6.04 -10.15
CA PRO A 382 3.52 -6.11 -11.61
C PRO A 382 3.26 -7.50 -12.19
N LYS A 383 2.83 -7.58 -13.44
CA LYS A 383 2.34 -8.83 -14.07
C LYS A 383 3.31 -10.02 -13.97
N ARG A 384 4.64 -9.77 -13.98
CA ARG A 384 5.65 -10.82 -13.89
C ARG A 384 5.61 -11.62 -12.59
N PHE A 385 4.97 -11.09 -11.54
CA PHE A 385 4.84 -11.72 -10.22
C PHE A 385 3.45 -12.33 -9.98
N VAL A 386 2.53 -12.20 -10.94
CA VAL A 386 1.16 -12.72 -10.81
C VAL A 386 1.16 -14.22 -11.05
N SER A 387 0.70 -14.99 -10.06
CA SER A 387 0.63 -16.45 -10.18
C SER A 387 -0.41 -16.90 -11.23
N PRO A 388 -0.03 -17.77 -12.16
CA PRO A 388 -0.98 -18.44 -13.05
C PRO A 388 -1.73 -19.61 -12.36
N ASN A 389 -1.26 -20.03 -11.17
CA ASN A 389 -1.75 -21.21 -10.47
C ASN A 389 -2.94 -20.88 -9.55
N SER A 390 -2.92 -19.72 -8.90
CA SER A 390 -3.98 -19.30 -7.97
C SER A 390 -5.28 -19.03 -8.71
N LYS A 391 -6.22 -19.95 -8.54
CA LYS A 391 -7.59 -19.82 -9.04
C LYS A 391 -8.54 -19.67 -7.87
N TRP A 392 -9.68 -19.07 -8.14
CA TRP A 392 -10.75 -19.00 -7.15
C TRP A 392 -12.00 -19.72 -7.68
N GLU A 393 -12.76 -20.26 -6.76
CA GLU A 393 -14.02 -20.93 -7.00
C GLU A 393 -15.01 -20.43 -5.94
N TYR A 394 -16.27 -20.28 -6.32
CA TYR A 394 -17.39 -20.11 -5.40
C TYR A 394 -18.25 -21.35 -5.46
N ASN A 395 -18.26 -22.14 -4.37
CA ASN A 395 -18.92 -23.44 -4.38
C ASN A 395 -19.37 -23.83 -2.97
N ILE A 396 -20.67 -23.65 -2.70
CA ILE A 396 -21.26 -23.94 -1.41
C ILE A 396 -21.32 -25.45 -1.15
N ASP A 397 -21.59 -26.25 -2.18
CA ASP A 397 -21.74 -27.69 -2.04
C ASP A 397 -20.40 -28.34 -1.68
N LYS A 398 -19.33 -27.95 -2.37
CA LYS A 398 -17.96 -28.38 -2.07
C LYS A 398 -17.51 -27.95 -0.66
N ALA A 399 -17.91 -26.75 -0.22
CA ALA A 399 -17.64 -26.30 1.16
C ALA A 399 -18.39 -27.17 2.19
N ASN A 400 -19.63 -27.57 1.89
CA ASN A 400 -20.38 -28.50 2.73
C ASN A 400 -19.73 -29.88 2.81
N GLU A 401 -19.29 -30.43 1.68
CA GLU A 401 -18.59 -31.72 1.61
C GLU A 401 -17.31 -31.69 2.44
N LEU A 402 -16.45 -30.68 2.23
CA LEU A 402 -15.20 -30.52 3.00
C LEU A 402 -15.43 -30.47 4.52
N LEU A 403 -16.45 -29.74 4.97
CA LEU A 403 -16.77 -29.63 6.39
C LEU A 403 -17.33 -30.94 6.93
N GLU A 404 -18.17 -31.62 6.14
CA GLU A 404 -18.76 -32.92 6.54
C GLU A 404 -17.68 -34.00 6.68
N ASP A 405 -16.77 -34.10 5.72
CA ASP A 405 -15.65 -35.05 5.72
C ASP A 405 -14.67 -34.80 6.86
N ALA A 406 -14.47 -33.51 7.22
CA ALA A 406 -13.66 -33.11 8.35
C ALA A 406 -14.33 -33.32 9.73
N GLY A 407 -15.57 -33.86 9.75
CA GLY A 407 -16.30 -34.16 10.98
C GLY A 407 -17.10 -33.01 11.58
N TRP A 408 -17.25 -31.91 10.85
CA TRP A 408 -18.12 -30.80 11.23
C TRP A 408 -19.58 -31.13 10.89
N LYS A 409 -20.33 -31.68 11.84
CA LYS A 409 -21.72 -32.13 11.62
C LYS A 409 -22.72 -31.02 11.92
N ARG A 410 -23.82 -30.97 11.15
CA ARG A 410 -24.88 -29.98 11.40
C ARG A 410 -25.63 -30.26 12.68
N GLY A 411 -25.74 -29.24 13.54
CA GLY A 411 -26.61 -29.24 14.71
C GLY A 411 -28.08 -28.99 14.34
N SER A 412 -28.94 -29.05 15.34
CA SER A 412 -30.39 -28.84 15.18
C SER A 412 -30.77 -27.41 14.74
N ASP A 413 -29.92 -26.43 15.04
CA ASP A 413 -30.01 -25.03 14.60
C ASP A 413 -29.43 -24.78 13.20
N GLY A 414 -28.92 -25.83 12.54
CA GLY A 414 -28.28 -25.79 11.24
C GLY A 414 -26.82 -25.33 11.26
N ILE A 415 -26.26 -24.98 12.45
CA ILE A 415 -24.85 -24.65 12.61
C ILE A 415 -24.05 -25.92 12.78
N ARG A 416 -22.87 -25.98 12.20
CA ARG A 416 -21.98 -27.13 12.31
C ARG A 416 -21.27 -27.14 13.66
N VAL A 417 -21.09 -28.36 14.19
CA VAL A 417 -20.44 -28.61 15.49
C VAL A 417 -19.42 -29.73 15.31
N LYS A 418 -18.25 -29.58 15.93
CA LYS A 418 -17.21 -30.61 16.06
C LYS A 418 -16.62 -30.54 17.47
N ASP A 419 -16.52 -31.68 18.15
CA ASP A 419 -15.99 -31.78 19.53
C ASP A 419 -16.66 -30.79 20.50
N GLY A 420 -17.99 -30.66 20.40
CA GLY A 420 -18.80 -29.74 21.22
C GLY A 420 -18.65 -28.25 20.88
N LYS A 421 -17.79 -27.86 19.89
CA LYS A 421 -17.56 -26.49 19.49
C LYS A 421 -18.43 -26.12 18.29
N PRO A 422 -19.34 -25.15 18.40
CA PRO A 422 -20.08 -24.65 17.26
C PRO A 422 -19.21 -23.82 16.32
N LEU A 423 -19.43 -23.94 15.01
CA LEU A 423 -18.68 -23.20 13.99
C LEU A 423 -19.24 -21.78 13.85
N LYS A 424 -18.79 -20.90 14.75
CA LYS A 424 -19.17 -19.49 14.86
C LYS A 424 -17.93 -18.62 14.76
N LEU A 425 -17.95 -17.61 13.86
CA LEU A 425 -16.82 -16.75 13.58
C LEU A 425 -17.22 -15.28 13.69
N VAL A 426 -16.34 -14.44 14.23
CA VAL A 426 -16.46 -12.99 14.19
C VAL A 426 -15.64 -12.45 13.02
N PHE A 427 -16.34 -11.75 12.12
CA PHE A 427 -15.75 -11.14 10.94
C PHE A 427 -15.70 -9.61 11.09
N GLN A 428 -14.52 -9.06 11.33
CA GLN A 428 -14.36 -7.61 11.50
C GLN A 428 -13.88 -6.90 10.24
N THR A 429 -14.28 -5.65 10.08
CA THR A 429 -13.76 -4.71 9.07
C THR A 429 -13.96 -3.26 9.53
N SER A 430 -13.43 -2.29 8.76
CA SER A 430 -13.75 -0.89 8.99
C SER A 430 -15.16 -0.53 8.50
N THR A 431 -15.80 0.43 9.12
CA THR A 431 -17.07 1.03 8.63
C THR A 431 -16.83 1.62 7.24
N ASN A 432 -17.29 0.92 6.22
CA ASN A 432 -17.21 1.27 4.80
C ASN A 432 -18.25 0.44 4.04
N ALA A 433 -19.10 1.07 3.24
CA ALA A 433 -20.23 0.42 2.59
C ALA A 433 -19.83 -0.77 1.69
N PRO A 434 -18.84 -0.67 0.78
CA PRO A 434 -18.35 -1.81 0.01
C PRO A 434 -17.94 -3.01 0.87
N ARG A 435 -17.22 -2.77 1.99
CA ARG A 435 -16.78 -3.83 2.89
C ARG A 435 -17.92 -4.47 3.65
N GLN A 436 -18.83 -3.66 4.19
CA GLN A 436 -20.00 -4.15 4.91
C GLN A 436 -20.92 -5.00 4.00
N LYS A 437 -21.11 -4.59 2.74
CA LYS A 437 -21.84 -5.38 1.74
C LYS A 437 -21.11 -6.68 1.40
N THR A 438 -19.80 -6.64 1.25
CA THR A 438 -18.97 -7.86 1.03
C THR A 438 -19.09 -8.82 2.22
N GLN A 439 -19.00 -8.33 3.46
CA GLN A 439 -19.25 -9.14 4.66
C GLN A 439 -20.63 -9.81 4.65
N ALA A 440 -21.67 -9.08 4.26
CA ALA A 440 -23.03 -9.60 4.20
C ALA A 440 -23.16 -10.74 3.17
N ILE A 441 -22.53 -10.61 1.98
CA ILE A 441 -22.49 -11.67 0.95
C ILE A 441 -21.79 -12.91 1.51
N VAL A 442 -20.62 -12.75 2.14
CA VAL A 442 -19.87 -13.87 2.74
C VAL A 442 -20.66 -14.52 3.86
N LYS A 443 -21.26 -13.73 4.76
CA LYS A 443 -22.11 -14.24 5.85
C LYS A 443 -23.26 -15.10 5.32
N GLN A 444 -23.93 -14.65 4.25
CA GLN A 444 -25.03 -15.41 3.66
C GLN A 444 -24.56 -16.76 3.09
N ALA A 445 -23.41 -16.79 2.41
CA ALA A 445 -22.84 -18.02 1.89
C ALA A 445 -22.40 -18.96 3.03
N CYS A 446 -21.74 -18.42 4.07
CA CYS A 446 -21.34 -19.15 5.27
C CYS A 446 -22.54 -19.80 5.96
N ARG A 447 -23.65 -19.07 6.11
CA ARG A 447 -24.88 -19.61 6.73
C ARG A 447 -25.42 -20.82 5.97
N LYS A 448 -25.39 -20.79 4.64
CA LYS A 448 -25.79 -21.93 3.80
C LYS A 448 -24.90 -23.16 4.01
N ALA A 449 -23.63 -22.95 4.34
CA ALA A 449 -22.67 -24.00 4.67
C ALA A 449 -22.70 -24.45 6.15
N GLY A 450 -23.53 -23.82 7.00
CA GLY A 450 -23.63 -24.13 8.42
C GLY A 450 -22.58 -23.44 9.27
N ILE A 451 -22.01 -22.34 8.79
CA ILE A 451 -21.11 -21.47 9.53
C ILE A 451 -21.86 -20.22 9.96
N GLU A 452 -21.94 -19.95 11.26
CA GLU A 452 -22.47 -18.69 11.76
C GLU A 452 -21.39 -17.60 11.75
N VAL A 453 -21.73 -16.42 11.19
CA VAL A 453 -20.80 -15.29 11.12
C VAL A 453 -21.42 -14.06 11.80
N GLU A 454 -20.76 -13.58 12.84
CA GLU A 454 -21.05 -12.29 13.46
C GLU A 454 -20.26 -11.20 12.74
N LEU A 455 -20.93 -10.11 12.34
CA LEU A 455 -20.28 -8.98 11.66
C LEU A 455 -19.92 -7.89 12.67
N LYS A 456 -18.64 -7.53 12.69
CA LYS A 456 -18.10 -6.44 13.52
C LYS A 456 -17.57 -5.34 12.59
N SER A 457 -18.11 -4.13 12.72
CA SER A 457 -17.61 -2.92 12.03
C SER A 457 -16.95 -1.98 13.03
N VAL A 458 -15.75 -1.51 12.72
CA VAL A 458 -14.96 -0.60 13.53
C VAL A 458 -14.77 0.72 12.79
N THR A 459 -14.86 1.85 13.49
CA THR A 459 -14.58 3.14 12.87
C THR A 459 -13.18 3.17 12.24
N PRO A 460 -13.01 3.67 11.00
CA PRO A 460 -11.73 3.61 10.29
C PRO A 460 -10.55 4.22 11.05
N SER A 461 -10.75 5.33 11.77
CA SER A 461 -9.71 5.97 12.61
C SER A 461 -9.25 5.09 13.78
N VAL A 462 -10.13 4.21 14.27
CA VAL A 462 -9.81 3.21 15.30
C VAL A 462 -9.19 1.96 14.68
N TYR A 463 -9.81 1.42 13.62
CA TYR A 463 -9.37 0.18 12.97
C TYR A 463 -7.94 0.28 12.39
N PHE A 464 -7.61 1.42 11.78
CA PHE A 464 -6.29 1.73 11.23
C PHE A 464 -5.47 2.66 12.12
N SER A 465 -5.75 2.68 13.43
CA SER A 465 -5.01 3.48 14.38
C SER A 465 -3.59 2.98 14.58
N SER A 466 -2.65 3.91 14.71
CA SER A 466 -1.28 3.64 15.13
C SER A 466 -1.10 3.65 16.66
N ASP A 467 -2.19 3.91 17.41
CA ASP A 467 -2.17 3.88 18.86
C ASP A 467 -2.10 2.44 19.37
N VAL A 468 -1.00 2.10 20.03
CA VAL A 468 -0.75 0.76 20.59
C VAL A 468 -1.67 0.43 21.77
N ALA A 469 -2.28 1.42 22.42
CA ALA A 469 -3.25 1.18 23.48
C ALA A 469 -4.61 0.72 22.97
N ASN A 470 -4.96 1.08 21.73
CA ASN A 470 -6.24 0.76 21.12
C ASN A 470 -6.40 -0.76 20.88
N PRO A 471 -7.44 -1.43 21.45
CA PRO A 471 -7.64 -2.87 21.30
C PRO A 471 -8.21 -3.29 19.94
N ASP A 472 -8.91 -2.40 19.22
CA ASP A 472 -9.68 -2.73 18.02
C ASP A 472 -8.93 -2.46 16.71
N THR A 473 -7.59 -2.45 16.76
CA THR A 473 -6.76 -2.25 15.57
C THR A 473 -6.62 -3.53 14.74
N THR A 474 -6.34 -3.37 13.43
CA THR A 474 -5.95 -4.47 12.55
C THR A 474 -4.74 -5.24 13.08
N ARG A 475 -3.84 -4.56 13.80
CA ARG A 475 -2.59 -5.14 14.32
C ARG A 475 -2.83 -6.12 15.48
N LYS A 476 -3.73 -5.80 16.39
CA LYS A 476 -4.11 -6.71 17.49
C LYS A 476 -4.97 -7.87 17.01
N PHE A 477 -5.82 -7.62 16.03
CA PHE A 477 -6.65 -8.61 15.37
C PHE A 477 -7.44 -9.48 16.37
N TYR A 478 -8.22 -8.85 17.27
CA TYR A 478 -9.08 -9.54 18.23
C TYR A 478 -10.41 -9.93 17.60
N ALA A 479 -10.33 -10.76 16.55
CA ALA A 479 -11.43 -11.38 15.83
C ALA A 479 -10.90 -12.65 15.12
N ASP A 480 -11.81 -13.49 14.61
CA ASP A 480 -11.43 -14.72 13.90
C ASP A 480 -10.95 -14.43 12.48
N ILE A 481 -11.65 -13.55 11.77
CA ILE A 481 -11.30 -13.10 10.43
C ILE A 481 -11.46 -11.59 10.29
N GLN A 482 -10.66 -10.98 9.44
CA GLN A 482 -10.74 -9.53 9.16
C GLN A 482 -10.57 -9.22 7.69
N MET A 483 -11.10 -8.06 7.24
CA MET A 483 -11.02 -7.62 5.84
C MET A 483 -10.59 -6.17 5.74
N TYR A 484 -9.64 -5.91 4.84
CA TYR A 484 -9.21 -4.56 4.45
C TYR A 484 -8.38 -4.59 3.16
N THR A 485 -8.08 -3.41 2.59
CA THR A 485 -7.16 -3.26 1.45
C THR A 485 -5.73 -3.12 1.94
N ILE A 486 -4.79 -3.82 1.30
CA ILE A 486 -3.34 -3.64 1.50
C ILE A 486 -2.66 -3.39 0.16
N GLY A 487 -1.44 -2.85 0.16
CA GLY A 487 -0.65 -2.58 -1.06
C GLY A 487 -0.93 -1.22 -1.70
N VAL A 488 -1.64 -0.33 -1.00
CA VAL A 488 -1.81 1.07 -1.43
C VAL A 488 -0.46 1.78 -1.34
N GLY A 489 0.00 2.36 -2.45
CA GLY A 489 1.30 3.02 -2.52
C GLY A 489 2.52 2.08 -2.37
N ALA A 490 2.34 0.78 -2.60
CA ALA A 490 3.46 -0.16 -2.56
C ALA A 490 4.37 0.00 -3.80
N PRO A 491 5.69 -0.06 -3.65
CA PRO A 491 6.63 0.00 -4.78
C PRO A 491 6.38 -1.16 -5.77
N PRO A 492 6.86 -1.05 -7.03
CA PRO A 492 6.60 -2.05 -8.07
C PRO A 492 7.43 -3.33 -7.91
N ASP A 493 7.74 -3.69 -6.68
CA ASP A 493 8.41 -4.91 -6.28
C ASP A 493 7.70 -5.53 -5.07
N PRO A 494 7.39 -6.84 -5.07
CA PRO A 494 6.59 -7.45 -4.02
C PRO A 494 7.35 -7.75 -2.73
N GLU A 495 8.66 -7.53 -2.64
CA GLU A 495 9.46 -7.89 -1.47
C GLU A 495 8.90 -7.27 -0.17
N VAL A 496 8.76 -5.94 -0.12
CA VAL A 496 8.23 -5.25 1.05
C VAL A 496 6.77 -5.66 1.32
N PHE A 497 6.00 -5.91 0.27
CA PHE A 497 4.61 -6.33 0.35
C PHE A 497 4.45 -7.74 0.92
N MET A 498 5.30 -8.69 0.50
CA MET A 498 5.25 -10.09 0.94
C MET A 498 5.93 -10.33 2.28
N ARG A 499 6.78 -9.43 2.75
CA ARG A 499 7.43 -9.49 4.09
C ARG A 499 6.42 -9.70 5.23
N GLN A 500 5.17 -9.24 5.06
CA GLN A 500 4.12 -9.38 6.06
C GLN A 500 3.72 -10.81 6.44
N PHE A 501 4.22 -11.83 5.76
CA PHE A 501 3.95 -13.23 6.12
C PHE A 501 5.16 -13.94 6.74
N LEU A 502 6.31 -13.26 6.89
CA LEU A 502 7.47 -13.82 7.57
C LEU A 502 7.17 -14.14 9.03
N SER A 503 7.71 -15.23 9.53
CA SER A 503 7.60 -15.63 10.95
C SER A 503 8.27 -14.60 11.87
N SER A 504 9.33 -13.93 11.42
CA SER A 504 10.02 -12.85 12.15
C SER A 504 9.21 -11.56 12.27
N GLU A 505 8.22 -11.37 11.40
CA GLU A 505 7.36 -10.17 11.36
C GLU A 505 6.05 -10.33 12.17
N ILE A 506 5.92 -11.37 12.98
CA ILE A 506 4.70 -11.58 13.76
C ILE A 506 4.46 -10.44 14.75
N ALA A 507 3.23 -9.89 14.71
CA ALA A 507 2.79 -8.86 15.65
C ALA A 507 2.50 -9.47 17.02
N THR A 508 3.25 -9.06 18.06
CA THR A 508 3.15 -9.51 19.44
C THR A 508 3.12 -8.34 20.42
N LYS A 509 2.75 -8.61 21.67
CA LYS A 509 2.82 -7.61 22.75
C LYS A 509 4.24 -7.11 22.96
N GLU A 510 5.25 -7.98 22.85
CA GLU A 510 6.66 -7.66 23.01
C GLU A 510 7.14 -6.59 22.02
N ASN A 511 6.77 -6.72 20.74
CA ASN A 511 7.08 -5.71 19.71
C ASN A 511 5.99 -4.62 19.59
N LYS A 512 5.17 -4.42 20.61
CA LYS A 512 4.08 -3.44 20.67
C LYS A 512 3.10 -3.57 19.48
N TRP A 513 2.86 -4.78 19.02
CA TRP A 513 2.08 -5.13 17.81
C TRP A 513 2.53 -4.40 16.55
N GLN A 514 3.82 -4.07 16.44
CA GLN A 514 4.37 -3.38 15.26
C GLN A 514 4.80 -4.33 14.13
N GLY A 515 4.85 -5.64 14.40
CA GLY A 515 5.06 -6.65 13.37
C GLY A 515 4.00 -6.59 12.26
N ARG A 516 4.39 -6.91 11.04
CA ARG A 516 3.49 -6.89 9.87
C ARG A 516 2.63 -8.14 9.75
N ASN A 517 3.11 -9.29 10.28
CA ASN A 517 2.40 -10.56 10.25
C ASN A 517 1.31 -10.60 11.35
N VAL A 518 0.18 -10.00 11.03
CA VAL A 518 -0.97 -9.93 11.95
C VAL A 518 -1.79 -11.22 11.99
N THR A 519 -1.60 -12.12 11.03
CA THR A 519 -2.24 -13.44 10.97
C THR A 519 -1.59 -14.43 11.96
N ARG A 520 -0.36 -14.16 12.41
CA ARG A 520 0.51 -15.02 13.23
C ARG A 520 0.82 -16.36 12.56
N TRP A 521 0.55 -16.49 11.27
CA TRP A 521 0.90 -17.66 10.47
C TRP A 521 2.41 -17.88 10.44
N ARG A 522 2.84 -19.13 10.40
CA ARG A 522 4.25 -19.53 10.35
C ARG A 522 4.45 -20.60 9.28
N SER A 523 5.48 -20.44 8.48
CA SER A 523 5.90 -21.44 7.49
C SER A 523 7.39 -21.30 7.22
N GLU A 524 8.17 -22.29 7.62
CA GLU A 524 9.62 -22.36 7.31
C GLU A 524 9.86 -22.33 5.80
N ALA A 525 9.03 -23.02 5.02
CA ALA A 525 9.15 -23.03 3.56
C ALA A 525 8.93 -21.64 2.96
N TYR A 526 8.00 -20.84 3.53
CA TYR A 526 7.79 -19.46 3.13
C TYR A 526 8.97 -18.58 3.49
N ASP A 527 9.46 -18.68 4.73
CA ASP A 527 10.60 -17.90 5.21
C ASP A 527 11.84 -18.17 4.34
N HIS A 528 12.11 -19.45 4.00
CA HIS A 528 13.18 -19.83 3.08
C HIS A 528 13.00 -19.25 1.68
N ALA A 529 11.80 -19.33 1.10
CA ALA A 529 11.52 -18.77 -0.23
C ALA A 529 11.70 -17.26 -0.25
N PHE A 530 11.28 -16.57 0.82
CA PHE A 530 11.43 -15.12 0.96
C PHE A 530 12.91 -14.72 1.03
N HIS A 531 13.69 -15.36 1.89
CA HIS A 531 15.13 -15.08 2.01
C HIS A 531 15.92 -15.42 0.74
N ALA A 532 15.50 -16.44 -0.01
CA ALA A 532 16.07 -16.72 -1.32
C ALA A 532 15.75 -15.58 -2.33
N ALA A 533 14.51 -15.06 -2.33
CA ALA A 533 14.08 -13.98 -3.23
C ALA A 533 14.77 -12.63 -2.92
N GLU A 534 15.15 -12.38 -1.66
CA GLU A 534 15.86 -11.16 -1.26
C GLU A 534 17.22 -11.01 -1.94
N SER A 535 17.88 -12.10 -2.32
CA SER A 535 19.22 -12.11 -2.92
C SER A 535 19.28 -12.70 -4.33
N GLU A 536 18.15 -13.16 -4.90
CA GLU A 536 18.12 -13.72 -6.26
C GLU A 536 18.18 -12.59 -7.31
N LEU A 537 19.27 -12.54 -8.05
CA LEU A 537 19.52 -11.52 -9.08
C LEU A 537 18.89 -11.86 -10.44
N ASP A 538 18.61 -13.15 -10.71
CA ASP A 538 17.90 -13.55 -11.92
C ASP A 538 16.41 -13.15 -11.79
N PRO A 539 15.90 -12.22 -12.62
CA PRO A 539 14.55 -11.71 -12.48
C PRO A 539 13.46 -12.77 -12.72
N VAL A 540 13.77 -13.83 -13.47
CA VAL A 540 12.81 -14.92 -13.74
C VAL A 540 12.73 -15.85 -12.54
N LYS A 541 13.87 -16.25 -11.96
CA LYS A 541 13.91 -17.07 -10.74
C LYS A 541 13.31 -16.34 -9.56
N ARG A 542 13.63 -15.04 -9.41
CA ARG A 542 13.06 -14.20 -8.37
C ARG A 542 11.53 -14.09 -8.50
N ALA A 543 11.01 -13.90 -9.72
CA ALA A 543 9.57 -13.89 -9.95
C ALA A 543 8.91 -15.23 -9.59
N ALA A 544 9.54 -16.36 -9.90
CA ALA A 544 9.06 -17.68 -9.55
C ALA A 544 8.95 -17.88 -8.03
N LEU A 545 9.92 -17.37 -7.26
CA LEU A 545 9.87 -17.41 -5.78
C LEU A 545 8.70 -16.59 -5.23
N PHE A 546 8.42 -15.39 -5.75
CA PHE A 546 7.25 -14.61 -5.33
C PHE A 546 5.93 -15.24 -5.76
N ILE A 547 5.87 -15.88 -6.92
CA ILE A 547 4.71 -16.69 -7.34
C ILE A 547 4.48 -17.84 -6.35
N GLN A 548 5.53 -18.57 -5.99
CA GLN A 548 5.46 -19.65 -5.01
C GLN A 548 4.96 -19.14 -3.65
N MET A 549 5.48 -18.02 -3.17
CA MET A 549 5.04 -17.40 -1.91
C MET A 549 3.56 -16.97 -1.95
N ASN A 550 3.12 -16.38 -3.08
CA ASN A 550 1.71 -16.06 -3.29
C ASN A 550 0.83 -17.32 -3.15
N ASP A 551 1.24 -18.41 -3.82
CA ASP A 551 0.49 -19.65 -3.81
C ASP A 551 0.42 -20.27 -2.41
N MET A 552 1.53 -20.27 -1.65
CA MET A 552 1.56 -20.78 -0.27
C MET A 552 0.53 -20.10 0.64
N VAL A 553 0.47 -18.76 0.66
CA VAL A 553 -0.45 -18.04 1.57
C VAL A 553 -1.92 -18.16 1.14
N VAL A 554 -2.15 -18.28 -0.16
CA VAL A 554 -3.52 -18.43 -0.72
C VAL A 554 -4.01 -19.88 -0.57
N GLU A 555 -3.16 -20.87 -0.81
CA GLU A 555 -3.54 -22.29 -0.72
C GLU A 555 -3.77 -22.75 0.72
N ASP A 556 -2.95 -22.29 1.67
CA ASP A 556 -3.21 -22.55 3.10
C ASP A 556 -4.47 -21.82 3.60
N GLY A 557 -4.97 -20.86 2.83
CA GLY A 557 -6.18 -20.10 3.15
C GLY A 557 -5.98 -19.10 4.28
N VAL A 558 -4.73 -18.74 4.62
CA VAL A 558 -4.44 -17.72 5.63
C VAL A 558 -4.79 -16.32 5.14
N VAL A 559 -4.77 -16.15 3.82
CA VAL A 559 -5.28 -14.96 3.14
C VAL A 559 -6.21 -15.38 2.01
N ILE A 560 -7.34 -14.69 1.89
CA ILE A 560 -8.35 -14.93 0.85
C ILE A 560 -8.51 -13.63 0.05
N PRO A 561 -7.81 -13.49 -1.10
CA PRO A 561 -7.97 -12.34 -1.98
C PRO A 561 -9.39 -12.27 -2.52
N ILE A 562 -9.93 -11.07 -2.65
CA ILE A 562 -11.30 -10.84 -3.16
C ILE A 562 -11.25 -10.11 -4.50
N VAL A 563 -10.72 -8.88 -4.50
CA VAL A 563 -10.54 -8.06 -5.70
C VAL A 563 -9.16 -7.41 -5.72
N SER A 564 -8.50 -7.46 -6.87
CA SER A 564 -7.41 -6.54 -7.21
C SER A 564 -8.03 -5.16 -7.35
N ARG A 565 -7.57 -4.22 -6.54
CA ARG A 565 -8.19 -2.93 -6.40
C ARG A 565 -7.24 -1.81 -6.83
N PRO A 566 -7.48 -1.13 -7.98
CA PRO A 566 -6.76 0.09 -8.28
C PRO A 566 -7.01 1.13 -7.19
N GLN A 567 -6.15 2.12 -7.09
CA GLN A 567 -6.42 3.28 -6.25
C GLN A 567 -7.45 4.16 -6.96
N VAL A 568 -8.45 4.61 -6.20
CA VAL A 568 -9.56 5.41 -6.73
C VAL A 568 -9.61 6.73 -5.99
N TYR A 569 -9.63 7.81 -6.75
CA TYR A 569 -9.61 9.18 -6.26
C TYR A 569 -10.72 9.99 -6.92
N ALA A 570 -11.15 11.06 -6.26
CA ALA A 570 -11.94 12.11 -6.91
C ALA A 570 -11.10 13.38 -7.01
N LEU A 571 -11.05 13.97 -8.21
CA LEU A 571 -10.29 15.17 -8.51
C LEU A 571 -11.20 16.25 -9.09
N SER A 572 -11.03 17.49 -8.65
CA SER A 572 -11.56 18.65 -9.34
C SER A 572 -11.05 18.66 -10.79
N ARG A 573 -11.92 19.04 -11.74
CA ARG A 573 -11.51 19.15 -13.16
C ARG A 573 -10.38 20.16 -13.39
N LYS A 574 -10.26 21.14 -12.50
CA LYS A 574 -9.21 22.17 -12.52
C LYS A 574 -7.89 21.70 -11.92
N LEU A 575 -7.92 20.69 -11.04
CA LEU A 575 -6.70 20.18 -10.40
C LEU A 575 -5.89 19.34 -11.40
N LYS A 576 -4.64 19.68 -11.55
CA LYS A 576 -3.62 18.92 -12.26
C LYS A 576 -2.70 18.25 -11.25
N ALA A 577 -2.78 16.94 -11.19
CA ALA A 577 -2.00 16.08 -10.32
C ALA A 577 -1.62 14.82 -11.09
N VAL A 578 -0.37 14.40 -10.99
CA VAL A 578 0.07 13.10 -11.46
C VAL A 578 0.05 12.14 -10.26
N LEU A 579 -0.78 11.10 -10.34
CA LEU A 579 -0.93 10.12 -9.28
C LEU A 579 -0.10 8.88 -9.62
N SER A 580 0.55 8.30 -8.62
CA SER A 580 1.28 7.04 -8.73
C SER A 580 0.55 5.94 -7.96
N GLY A 581 0.47 4.76 -8.55
CA GLY A 581 0.02 3.55 -7.84
C GLY A 581 1.16 2.84 -7.09
N TRP A 582 2.39 3.35 -7.24
CA TRP A 582 3.63 2.73 -6.77
C TRP A 582 4.29 3.47 -5.60
N ASP A 583 3.72 4.60 -5.20
CA ASP A 583 4.18 5.42 -4.08
C ASP A 583 2.99 6.07 -3.37
N ASN A 584 3.27 6.89 -2.37
CA ASN A 584 2.26 7.73 -1.72
C ASN A 584 1.55 8.62 -2.76
N THR A 585 0.29 8.92 -2.53
CA THR A 585 -0.50 9.83 -3.38
C THR A 585 0.19 11.18 -3.57
N PHE A 586 0.80 11.68 -2.50
CA PHE A 586 1.51 12.97 -2.46
C PHE A 586 2.98 12.89 -2.89
N TRP A 587 3.39 11.83 -3.63
CA TRP A 587 4.77 11.63 -4.07
C TRP A 587 5.39 12.84 -4.77
N ASN A 588 4.59 13.60 -5.52
CA ASN A 588 4.98 14.83 -6.23
C ASN A 588 4.06 16.02 -5.91
N LEU A 589 3.61 16.14 -4.68
CA LEU A 589 2.70 17.20 -4.20
C LEU A 589 3.17 18.62 -4.57
N GLN A 590 4.48 18.83 -4.64
CA GLN A 590 5.10 20.11 -5.04
C GLN A 590 4.78 20.52 -6.49
N ASP A 591 4.39 19.56 -7.33
CA ASP A 591 4.07 19.78 -8.76
C ASP A 591 2.56 19.88 -9.03
N TRP A 592 1.72 19.73 -8.00
CA TRP A 592 0.28 19.87 -8.15
C TRP A 592 -0.08 21.34 -8.36
N TYR A 593 -0.95 21.61 -9.33
CA TYR A 593 -1.41 22.97 -9.62
C TYR A 593 -2.86 23.00 -10.11
N ARG A 594 -3.44 24.20 -10.17
CA ARG A 594 -4.78 24.42 -10.66
C ARG A 594 -4.72 25.20 -11.99
N GLU A 595 -5.37 24.67 -13.02
CA GLU A 595 -5.64 25.46 -14.23
C GLU A 595 -6.72 26.49 -13.94
N GLY A 596 -6.53 27.68 -14.50
CA GLY A 596 -7.41 28.86 -14.32
C GLY A 596 -8.81 28.70 -14.89
#